data_f8c5ebf9f22b23fa5428c519299a4c09
#
_entry.id   f8c5ebf9f22b23fa5428c519299a4c09
#
_cell.length_a   1.000
_cell.length_b   1.000
_cell.length_c   1.000
_cell.angle_alpha   90.00
_cell.angle_beta   90.00
_cell.angle_gamma   90.00
#
_symmetry.space_group_name_H-M   'P 1'
#
loop_
_entity.id
_entity.type
_entity.pdbx_description
1 polymer ?
#
loop_
_entity_poly.entity_id
_entity_poly.type
_entity_poly.pdbx_seq_one_letter_code
_entity_poly.pdbx_strand_id
1 'polypeptide(L)'
;MKIVIQRVKSASVTIEDCTVGAINQGLLLLVGVGPEDTKEDLEYAVRKIVNMRIFSDEDGKMNLSVKDIGGQILSISQFTLFADTKKGNRPAFTGAAKPDMASQFYDDFNQSLSTHVPVERGRFGADMQVSLVNDGPVTIILDTKNR
;
A
#
# COMPACT_ATOMS: atom_id res chain seq x y z
N MET A 1 -1.72 -10.29 -4.77
CA MET A 1 -1.13 -8.99 -4.37
C MET A 1 -0.25 -9.16 -3.15
N LYS A 2 0.81 -8.40 -3.12
CA LYS A 2 1.63 -8.22 -1.91
C LYS A 2 1.61 -6.75 -1.56
N ILE A 3 1.28 -6.44 -0.30
CA ILE A 3 1.15 -5.07 0.16
C ILE A 3 1.91 -4.94 1.47
N VAL A 4 2.78 -3.94 1.56
CA VAL A 4 3.39 -3.55 2.82
C VAL A 4 2.59 -2.38 3.37
N ILE A 5 2.09 -2.53 4.59
CA ILE A 5 1.22 -1.57 5.27
C ILE A 5 2.00 -0.97 6.42
N GLN A 6 2.16 0.34 6.42
CA GLN A 6 2.86 1.05 7.49
C GLN A 6 1.95 2.09 8.12
N ARG A 7 1.80 2.02 9.43
CA ARG A 7 1.07 3.04 10.18
C ARG A 7 1.92 4.30 10.26
N VAL A 8 1.36 5.45 9.86
CA VAL A 8 2.13 6.70 9.78
C VAL A 8 1.45 7.85 10.50
N LYS A 9 2.27 8.78 11.02
CA LYS A 9 1.81 10.10 11.47
C LYS A 9 1.62 11.03 10.29
N SER A 10 2.45 10.87 9.27
CA SER A 10 2.39 11.61 8.02
C SER A 10 3.18 10.86 6.95
N ALA A 11 2.83 11.08 5.70
CA ALA A 11 3.57 10.55 4.56
C ALA A 11 3.34 11.45 3.35
N SER A 12 4.30 11.44 2.42
CA SER A 12 4.18 12.20 1.19
C SER A 12 4.98 11.53 0.07
N VAL A 13 4.64 11.86 -1.16
CA VAL A 13 5.36 11.40 -2.34
C VAL A 13 5.62 12.58 -3.26
N THR A 14 6.87 12.70 -3.74
CA THR A 14 7.29 13.72 -4.69
C THR A 14 7.78 13.10 -5.98
N ILE A 15 7.52 13.77 -7.08
CA ILE A 15 8.01 13.45 -8.41
C ILE A 15 8.62 14.72 -8.96
N GLU A 16 9.92 14.68 -9.34
CA GLU A 16 10.63 15.84 -9.86
C GLU A 16 10.47 17.08 -8.95
N ASP A 17 10.69 16.87 -7.65
CA ASP A 17 10.59 17.89 -6.60
C ASP A 17 9.18 18.45 -6.37
N CYS A 18 8.15 17.90 -7.02
CA CYS A 18 6.76 18.29 -6.81
C CYS A 18 6.05 17.25 -5.95
N THR A 19 5.42 17.69 -4.86
CA THR A 19 4.58 16.80 -4.05
C THR A 19 3.31 16.48 -4.80
N VAL A 20 3.07 15.21 -5.11
CA VAL A 20 1.88 14.76 -5.84
C VAL A 20 0.85 14.10 -4.93
N GLY A 21 1.22 13.74 -3.72
CA GLY A 21 0.30 13.21 -2.72
C GLY A 21 0.87 13.38 -1.32
N ALA A 22 0.00 13.64 -0.35
CA ALA A 22 0.39 13.79 1.04
C ALA A 22 -0.78 13.44 1.96
N ILE A 23 -0.48 12.80 3.09
CA ILE A 23 -1.47 12.47 4.12
C ILE A 23 -0.93 12.83 5.49
N ASN A 24 -1.86 13.02 6.42
CA ASN A 24 -1.57 13.06 7.85
C ASN A 24 -1.68 11.66 8.43
N GLN A 25 -2.26 11.48 9.61
CA GLN A 25 -2.37 10.19 10.26
C GLN A 25 -3.11 9.18 9.36
N GLY A 26 -2.54 7.99 9.23
CA GLY A 26 -3.15 6.94 8.43
C GLY A 26 -2.19 5.84 8.08
N LEU A 27 -2.30 5.34 6.85
CA LEU A 27 -1.51 4.22 6.34
C LEU A 27 -0.78 4.59 5.05
N LEU A 28 0.50 4.22 4.99
CA LEU A 28 1.24 4.16 3.74
C LEU A 28 1.20 2.73 3.24
N LEU A 29 0.80 2.55 1.99
CA LEU A 29 0.78 1.24 1.33
C LEU A 29 1.82 1.19 0.21
N LEU A 30 2.65 0.15 0.22
CA LEU A 30 3.46 -0.23 -0.93
C LEU A 30 2.73 -1.41 -1.59
N VAL A 31 2.33 -1.26 -2.85
CA VAL A 31 1.39 -2.16 -3.52
C VAL A 31 2.05 -2.86 -4.69
N GLY A 32 2.20 -4.17 -4.58
CA GLY A 32 2.69 -5.04 -5.65
C GLY A 32 1.56 -5.90 -6.23
N VAL A 33 1.48 -5.95 -7.56
CA VAL A 33 0.49 -6.74 -8.28
C VAL A 33 1.17 -7.94 -8.93
N GLY A 34 0.61 -9.13 -8.71
CA GLY A 34 1.09 -10.36 -9.32
C GLY A 34 0.30 -10.72 -10.59
N PRO A 35 0.88 -11.57 -11.46
CA PRO A 35 0.24 -11.90 -12.75
C PRO A 35 -1.05 -12.71 -12.60
N GLU A 36 -1.26 -13.36 -11.47
CA GLU A 36 -2.43 -14.18 -11.20
C GLU A 36 -3.45 -13.50 -10.30
N ASP A 37 -3.27 -12.22 -10.02
CA ASP A 37 -4.20 -11.47 -9.18
C ASP A 37 -5.54 -11.26 -9.88
N THR A 38 -6.61 -11.46 -9.12
CA THR A 38 -7.98 -11.35 -9.61
C THR A 38 -8.74 -10.31 -8.80
N LYS A 39 -9.97 -10.02 -9.22
CA LYS A 39 -10.86 -9.13 -8.48
C LYS A 39 -11.06 -9.60 -7.04
N GLU A 40 -11.07 -10.91 -6.79
CA GLU A 40 -11.18 -11.46 -5.45
C GLU A 40 -10.00 -11.05 -4.56
N ASP A 41 -8.77 -11.06 -5.11
CA ASP A 41 -7.58 -10.59 -4.40
C ASP A 41 -7.70 -9.11 -4.04
N LEU A 42 -8.17 -8.31 -4.99
CA LEU A 42 -8.37 -6.87 -4.78
C LEU A 42 -9.39 -6.62 -3.67
N GLU A 43 -10.53 -7.26 -3.72
CA GLU A 43 -11.61 -7.09 -2.74
C GLU A 43 -11.16 -7.54 -1.34
N TYR A 44 -10.43 -8.67 -1.27
CA TYR A 44 -9.85 -9.15 -0.01
C TYR A 44 -8.88 -8.13 0.58
N ALA A 45 -7.96 -7.62 -0.24
CA ALA A 45 -6.96 -6.65 0.22
C ALA A 45 -7.62 -5.36 0.73
N VAL A 46 -8.57 -4.81 -0.02
CA VAL A 46 -9.28 -3.59 0.38
C VAL A 46 -9.99 -3.80 1.71
N ARG A 47 -10.75 -4.88 1.85
CA ARG A 47 -11.49 -5.19 3.07
C ARG A 47 -10.56 -5.33 4.28
N LYS A 48 -9.42 -6.02 4.11
CA LYS A 48 -8.45 -6.19 5.19
C LYS A 48 -7.80 -4.88 5.60
N ILE A 49 -7.40 -4.07 4.63
CA ILE A 49 -6.69 -2.82 4.90
C ILE A 49 -7.58 -1.82 5.66
N VAL A 50 -8.81 -1.63 5.19
CA VAL A 50 -9.70 -0.61 5.79
C VAL A 50 -10.22 -1.00 7.17
N ASN A 51 -10.24 -2.30 7.48
CA ASN A 51 -10.76 -2.81 8.75
C ASN A 51 -9.68 -3.30 9.72
N MET A 52 -8.42 -3.30 9.32
CA MET A 52 -7.31 -3.78 10.15
C MET A 52 -7.17 -2.89 11.39
N ARG A 53 -7.21 -3.51 12.56
CA ARG A 53 -7.28 -2.80 13.84
C ARG A 53 -5.90 -2.57 14.42
N ILE A 54 -5.16 -1.65 13.82
CA ILE A 54 -3.76 -1.36 14.20
C ILE A 54 -3.54 0.05 14.72
N PHE A 55 -4.62 0.80 14.97
CA PHE A 55 -4.53 2.11 15.63
C PHE A 55 -4.96 1.97 17.09
N SER A 56 -4.29 2.70 17.96
CA SER A 56 -4.51 2.61 19.40
C SER A 56 -5.86 3.23 19.81
N ASP A 57 -6.57 2.52 20.68
CA ASP A 57 -7.76 3.03 21.35
C ASP A 57 -7.39 3.86 22.57
N GLU A 58 -8.40 4.27 23.37
CA GLU A 58 -8.22 5.06 24.59
C GLU A 58 -7.36 4.34 25.65
N ASP A 59 -7.34 2.99 25.63
CA ASP A 59 -6.56 2.17 26.53
C ASP A 59 -5.15 1.86 26.02
N GLY A 60 -4.78 2.41 24.86
CA GLY A 60 -3.48 2.18 24.23
C GLY A 60 -3.36 0.84 23.53
N LYS A 61 -4.48 0.14 23.29
CA LYS A 61 -4.48 -1.15 22.58
C LYS A 61 -4.79 -0.98 21.10
N MET A 62 -4.16 -1.78 20.25
CA MET A 62 -4.45 -1.83 18.82
C MET A 62 -5.84 -2.38 18.58
N ASN A 63 -6.82 -1.51 18.43
CA ASN A 63 -8.22 -1.86 18.39
C ASN A 63 -9.06 -1.07 17.39
N LEU A 64 -8.48 -0.02 16.81
CA LEU A 64 -9.19 0.85 15.86
C LEU A 64 -8.60 0.70 14.46
N SER A 65 -9.47 0.80 13.46
CA SER A 65 -9.09 0.78 12.04
C SER A 65 -8.78 2.20 11.54
N VAL A 66 -8.21 2.28 10.33
CA VAL A 66 -8.00 3.58 9.66
C VAL A 66 -9.33 4.31 9.46
N LYS A 67 -10.42 3.59 9.22
CA LYS A 67 -11.77 4.17 9.12
C LYS A 67 -12.21 4.77 10.45
N ASP A 68 -12.01 4.02 11.53
CA ASP A 68 -12.45 4.43 12.87
C ASP A 68 -11.82 5.75 13.32
N ILE A 69 -10.56 5.95 12.96
CA ILE A 69 -9.81 7.15 13.39
C ILE A 69 -9.96 8.33 12.41
N GLY A 70 -10.72 8.16 11.34
CA GLY A 70 -10.81 9.18 10.29
C GLY A 70 -9.50 9.42 9.57
N GLY A 71 -8.68 8.38 9.43
CA GLY A 71 -7.36 8.45 8.78
C GLY A 71 -7.43 8.46 7.26
N GLN A 72 -6.27 8.56 6.66
CA GLN A 72 -6.08 8.63 5.21
C GLN A 72 -5.12 7.54 4.75
N ILE A 73 -5.12 7.25 3.45
CA ILE A 73 -4.20 6.28 2.85
C ILE A 73 -3.37 6.97 1.76
N LEU A 74 -2.06 6.73 1.78
CA LEU A 74 -1.16 7.04 0.67
C LEU A 74 -0.75 5.72 0.01
N SER A 75 -1.16 5.52 -1.23
CA SER A 75 -0.94 4.29 -2.00
C SER A 75 0.18 4.48 -3.01
N ILE A 76 1.20 3.63 -2.92
CA ILE A 76 2.39 3.69 -3.78
C ILE A 76 2.55 2.34 -4.49
N SER A 77 2.61 2.37 -5.81
CA SER A 77 2.90 1.17 -6.61
C SER A 77 4.34 0.71 -6.40
N GLN A 78 4.55 -0.59 -6.14
CA GLN A 78 5.87 -1.14 -5.79
C GLN A 78 6.02 -2.56 -6.34
N PHE A 79 6.34 -2.68 -7.65
CA PHE A 79 6.49 -4.01 -8.27
C PHE A 79 7.66 -4.80 -7.68
N THR A 80 8.65 -4.12 -7.10
CA THR A 80 9.83 -4.77 -6.50
C THR A 80 9.50 -5.66 -5.31
N LEU A 81 8.27 -5.63 -4.80
CA LEU A 81 7.80 -6.59 -3.79
C LEU A 81 7.79 -8.03 -4.33
N PHE A 82 7.80 -8.20 -5.66
CA PHE A 82 7.89 -9.49 -6.33
C PHE A 82 9.32 -9.84 -6.76
N ALA A 83 10.32 -9.24 -6.12
CA ALA A 83 11.72 -9.54 -6.40
C ALA A 83 12.04 -11.00 -6.07
N ASP A 84 12.77 -11.65 -6.96
CA ASP A 84 13.39 -12.96 -6.73
C ASP A 84 14.89 -12.75 -6.50
N THR A 85 15.34 -13.09 -5.31
CA THR A 85 16.73 -12.91 -4.89
C THR A 85 17.49 -14.23 -4.73
N LYS A 86 16.94 -15.33 -5.26
CA LYS A 86 17.49 -16.68 -5.05
C LYS A 86 18.88 -16.86 -5.66
N LYS A 87 19.14 -16.24 -6.81
CA LYS A 87 20.42 -16.42 -7.53
C LYS A 87 21.19 -15.12 -7.59
N GLY A 88 22.42 -15.14 -7.05
CA GLY A 88 23.31 -14.00 -7.11
C GLY A 88 22.79 -12.78 -6.38
N ASN A 89 23.35 -11.63 -6.74
CA ASN A 89 23.07 -10.37 -6.04
C ASN A 89 22.16 -9.42 -6.82
N ARG A 90 21.83 -9.76 -8.06
CA ARG A 90 20.91 -8.97 -8.88
C ARG A 90 19.51 -9.55 -8.79
N PRO A 91 18.54 -8.83 -8.19
CA PRO A 91 17.18 -9.35 -8.11
C PRO A 91 16.52 -9.42 -9.49
N ALA A 92 15.71 -10.46 -9.68
CA ALA A 92 14.87 -10.60 -10.87
C ALA A 92 13.42 -10.22 -10.51
N PHE A 93 12.68 -9.66 -11.47
CA PHE A 93 11.31 -9.20 -11.25
C PHE A 93 10.30 -9.89 -12.16
N THR A 94 10.61 -11.08 -12.63
CA THR A 94 9.75 -11.87 -13.53
C THR A 94 8.46 -12.33 -12.85
N GLY A 95 8.41 -12.31 -11.52
CA GLY A 95 7.21 -12.67 -10.75
C GLY A 95 6.18 -11.56 -10.63
N ALA A 96 6.47 -10.35 -11.10
CA ALA A 96 5.52 -9.25 -11.08
C ALA A 96 4.59 -9.30 -12.30
N ALA A 97 3.38 -8.74 -12.16
CA ALA A 97 2.47 -8.57 -13.29
C ALA A 97 3.08 -7.62 -14.32
N LYS A 98 2.69 -7.78 -15.59
CA LYS A 98 3.11 -6.86 -16.66
C LYS A 98 2.57 -5.46 -16.40
N PRO A 99 3.29 -4.40 -16.84
CA PRO A 99 2.94 -3.02 -16.52
C PRO A 99 1.49 -2.63 -16.85
N ASP A 100 0.96 -3.02 -18.01
CA ASP A 100 -0.41 -2.65 -18.40
C ASP A 100 -1.45 -3.23 -17.44
N MET A 101 -1.33 -4.52 -17.11
CA MET A 101 -2.21 -5.17 -16.13
C MET A 101 -2.05 -4.55 -14.75
N ALA A 102 -0.80 -4.39 -14.31
CA ALA A 102 -0.51 -3.88 -12.98
C ALA A 102 -1.03 -2.45 -12.80
N SER A 103 -0.87 -1.59 -13.81
CA SER A 103 -1.35 -0.21 -13.75
C SER A 103 -2.86 -0.15 -13.60
N GLN A 104 -3.60 -0.90 -14.41
CA GLN A 104 -5.07 -0.95 -14.33
C GLN A 104 -5.53 -1.52 -13.00
N PHE A 105 -4.90 -2.59 -12.53
CA PHE A 105 -5.25 -3.23 -11.27
C PHE A 105 -5.01 -2.28 -10.08
N TYR A 106 -3.91 -1.54 -10.12
CA TYR A 106 -3.57 -0.54 -9.11
C TYR A 106 -4.61 0.59 -9.11
N ASP A 107 -5.03 1.07 -10.28
CA ASP A 107 -6.08 2.10 -10.37
C ASP A 107 -7.39 1.61 -9.77
N ASP A 108 -7.81 0.38 -10.10
CA ASP A 108 -9.04 -0.22 -9.59
C ASP A 108 -8.97 -0.41 -8.07
N PHE A 109 -7.81 -0.84 -7.57
CA PHE A 109 -7.57 -0.99 -6.14
C PHE A 109 -7.72 0.34 -5.40
N ASN A 110 -7.08 1.40 -5.91
CA ASN A 110 -7.16 2.73 -5.30
C ASN A 110 -8.58 3.29 -5.33
N GLN A 111 -9.30 3.07 -6.42
CA GLN A 111 -10.70 3.50 -6.52
C GLN A 111 -11.56 2.79 -5.48
N SER A 112 -11.39 1.49 -5.31
CA SER A 112 -12.11 0.72 -4.30
C SER A 112 -11.80 1.20 -2.87
N LEU A 113 -10.53 1.44 -2.55
CA LEU A 113 -10.14 2.02 -1.25
C LEU A 113 -10.81 3.36 -1.01
N SER A 114 -10.90 4.21 -2.04
CA SER A 114 -11.43 5.57 -1.91
C SER A 114 -12.92 5.61 -1.58
N THR A 115 -13.63 4.51 -1.74
CA THR A 115 -15.03 4.41 -1.29
C THR A 115 -15.15 4.29 0.22
N HIS A 116 -14.06 4.00 0.92
CA HIS A 116 -14.04 3.81 2.38
C HIS A 116 -13.34 4.94 3.12
N VAL A 117 -12.20 5.41 2.60
CA VAL A 117 -11.37 6.45 3.24
C VAL A 117 -10.76 7.34 2.15
N PRO A 118 -10.32 8.57 2.49
CA PRO A 118 -9.58 9.39 1.53
C PRO A 118 -8.27 8.69 1.12
N VAL A 119 -8.01 8.66 -0.18
CA VAL A 119 -6.81 8.02 -0.74
C VAL A 119 -6.04 9.05 -1.58
N GLU A 120 -4.77 9.24 -1.22
CA GLU A 120 -3.78 9.91 -2.04
C GLU A 120 -2.90 8.85 -2.68
N ARG A 121 -2.30 9.17 -3.81
CA ARG A 121 -1.52 8.17 -4.55
C ARG A 121 -0.33 8.79 -5.25
N GLY A 122 0.69 7.95 -5.50
CA GLY A 122 1.76 8.29 -6.42
C GLY A 122 1.33 8.06 -7.87
N ARG A 123 2.32 8.01 -8.77
CA ARG A 123 2.08 7.78 -10.19
C ARG A 123 2.75 6.46 -10.60
N PHE A 124 1.98 5.56 -11.19
CA PHE A 124 2.50 4.26 -11.62
C PHE A 124 3.69 4.42 -12.57
N GLY A 125 4.78 3.72 -12.29
CA GLY A 125 5.97 3.71 -13.14
C GLY A 125 6.88 4.93 -13.04
N ALA A 126 6.50 5.94 -12.24
CA ALA A 126 7.34 7.13 -12.08
C ALA A 126 8.45 6.88 -11.05
N ASP A 127 9.54 7.66 -11.19
CA ASP A 127 10.56 7.75 -10.14
C ASP A 127 10.03 8.66 -9.03
N MET A 128 9.87 8.10 -7.84
CA MET A 128 9.22 8.77 -6.73
C MET A 128 10.13 8.80 -5.51
N GLN A 129 10.05 9.91 -4.76
CA GLN A 129 10.64 10.02 -3.43
C GLN A 129 9.50 9.92 -2.42
N VAL A 130 9.51 8.88 -1.60
CA VAL A 130 8.45 8.60 -0.63
C VAL A 130 8.99 8.89 0.76
N SER A 131 8.36 9.84 1.45
CA SER A 131 8.72 10.25 2.81
C SER A 131 7.62 9.81 3.77
N LEU A 132 7.99 9.32 4.94
CA LEU A 132 7.00 8.90 5.93
C LEU A 132 7.59 8.96 7.34
N VAL A 133 6.68 9.10 8.31
CA VAL A 133 7.01 8.88 9.73
C VAL A 133 6.22 7.67 10.18
N ASN A 134 6.90 6.53 10.30
CA ASN A 134 6.27 5.30 10.78
C ASN A 134 6.01 5.43 12.27
N ASP A 135 4.74 5.29 12.62
CA ASP A 135 4.27 5.47 14.00
C ASP A 135 4.26 4.13 14.73
N GLY A 136 5.21 3.96 15.63
CA GLY A 136 5.27 2.77 16.45
C GLY A 136 6.66 2.16 16.62
N PRO A 137 7.38 1.63 15.63
CA PRO A 137 6.94 1.39 14.26
C PRO A 137 5.91 0.26 14.14
N VAL A 138 5.05 0.34 13.16
CA VAL A 138 4.11 -0.73 12.81
C VAL A 138 4.17 -0.94 11.30
N THR A 139 4.59 -2.14 10.90
CA THR A 139 4.74 -2.52 9.50
C THR A 139 4.21 -3.95 9.34
N ILE A 140 3.26 -4.14 8.45
CA ILE A 140 2.57 -5.41 8.25
C ILE A 140 2.64 -5.79 6.78
N ILE A 141 2.88 -7.07 6.51
CA ILE A 141 2.88 -7.62 5.15
C ILE A 141 1.57 -8.36 4.93
N LEU A 142 0.85 -7.99 3.89
CA LEU A 142 -0.38 -8.65 3.46
C LEU A 142 -0.12 -9.32 2.11
N ASP A 143 -0.30 -10.64 2.05
CA ASP A 143 -0.18 -11.42 0.82
C ASP A 143 -1.50 -12.13 0.56
N THR A 144 -2.19 -11.76 -0.52
CA THR A 144 -3.51 -12.31 -0.83
C THR A 144 -3.46 -13.77 -1.27
N LYS A 145 -2.29 -14.25 -1.69
CA LYS A 145 -2.09 -15.66 -2.10
C LYS A 145 -1.63 -16.55 -0.94
N ASN A 146 -1.29 -15.96 0.18
CA ASN A 146 -0.83 -16.68 1.37
C ASN A 146 -1.55 -16.12 2.61
N ARG A 147 -2.85 -16.29 2.60
CA ARG A 147 -3.77 -15.78 3.64
C ARG A 147 -3.62 -16.52 4.98
#